data_9fc31021bee22b7999d1f5210708d37b
#
_entry.id   9fc31021bee22b7999d1f5210708d37b
#
_cell.length_a   1.000
_cell.length_b   1.000
_cell.length_c   1.000
_cell.angle_alpha   90.00
_cell.angle_beta   90.00
_cell.angle_gamma   90.00
#
_symmetry.space_group_name_H-M   'P 1'
#
loop_
_entity.id
_entity.type
_entity.pdbx_description
1 polymer ?
#
loop_
_entity_poly.entity_id
_entity_poly.type
_entity_poly.pdbx_seq_one_letter_code
_entity_poly.pdbx_strand_id
1 'polypeptide(L)'
;MKRIRMMGAAVALALPLIGGPAFLAVPANAVTCLPGTATPTDSYPGTVVMANNFESGTLAGFAVQTGGTGTATVSTAQHRDGACSAYLHVTSDSGSIANFSTALPSGTKQVYADGWFKITVAGLSGNDVPYFRFFSGSTRFVDVYRYNSNGQLWLRVLTPGGTFAYTRLTASSVSLNAWHRIAMHVTPKGSATTVQVWFDGTQVYSSSQVNTVATSVTRVQNGSEHPQQMGDEYIDDLIIKNLTS
;
A
#
# COMPACT_ATOMS: atom_id res chain seq x y z
N MET A 1 25.42 57.51 64.02
CA MET A 1 24.59 57.41 62.80
C MET A 1 23.70 56.17 62.92
N LYS A 2 22.38 56.45 63.17
CA LYS A 2 21.41 55.43 63.58
C LYS A 2 20.86 54.65 62.33
N ARG A 3 20.92 53.31 62.34
CA ARG A 3 20.25 52.46 61.39
C ARG A 3 18.82 52.21 61.86
N ILE A 4 17.84 52.58 61.03
CA ILE A 4 16.42 52.24 61.23
C ILE A 4 16.14 50.99 60.48
N ARG A 5 15.69 49.90 61.14
CA ARG A 5 15.13 48.72 60.59
C ARG A 5 13.60 48.91 60.48
N MET A 6 13.07 48.84 59.23
CA MET A 6 11.65 48.66 59.00
C MET A 6 11.32 47.16 58.83
N MET A 7 10.44 46.70 59.72
CA MET A 7 9.78 45.41 59.60
C MET A 7 8.59 45.55 58.66
N GLY A 8 8.62 44.85 57.53
CA GLY A 8 7.46 44.69 56.64
C GLY A 8 6.69 43.43 56.99
N ALA A 9 5.43 43.58 57.38
CA ALA A 9 4.50 42.49 57.62
C ALA A 9 4.02 41.92 56.26
N ALA A 10 4.23 40.62 56.01
CA ALA A 10 3.68 39.92 54.86
C ALA A 10 2.26 39.45 55.19
N VAL A 11 1.28 39.98 54.48
CA VAL A 11 -0.12 39.52 54.53
C VAL A 11 -0.22 38.37 53.49
N ALA A 12 -0.44 37.14 53.94
CA ALA A 12 -0.74 36.01 53.09
C ALA A 12 -2.23 36.04 52.69
N LEU A 13 -2.51 36.33 51.42
CA LEU A 13 -3.84 36.12 50.82
C LEU A 13 -3.99 34.65 50.47
N ALA A 14 -4.88 33.94 51.16
CA ALA A 14 -5.35 32.63 50.76
C ALA A 14 -6.38 32.75 49.64
N LEU A 15 -6.05 32.30 48.43
CA LEU A 15 -7.01 32.15 47.36
C LEU A 15 -7.78 30.82 47.52
N PRO A 16 -9.11 30.81 47.39
CA PRO A 16 -9.86 29.57 47.39
C PRO A 16 -9.62 28.80 46.04
N LEU A 17 -9.17 27.56 46.14
CA LEU A 17 -9.15 26.61 45.03
C LEU A 17 -10.61 26.31 44.63
N ILE A 18 -11.06 26.90 43.53
CA ILE A 18 -12.30 26.49 42.85
C ILE A 18 -11.99 25.15 42.17
N GLY A 19 -12.46 24.06 42.80
CA GLY A 19 -12.42 22.73 42.18
C GLY A 19 -13.33 22.70 40.96
N GLY A 20 -12.73 22.85 39.77
CA GLY A 20 -13.42 22.57 38.52
C GLY A 20 -13.74 21.08 38.41
N PRO A 21 -14.86 20.68 37.75
CA PRO A 21 -15.17 19.28 37.55
C PRO A 21 -14.02 18.60 36.78
N ALA A 22 -13.39 17.60 37.38
CA ALA A 22 -12.46 16.76 36.70
C ALA A 22 -13.24 15.98 35.60
N PHE A 23 -13.11 16.42 34.35
CA PHE A 23 -13.53 15.60 33.23
C PHE A 23 -12.62 14.37 33.22
N LEU A 24 -13.16 13.25 33.66
CA LEU A 24 -12.55 11.94 33.42
C LEU A 24 -12.52 11.76 31.90
N ALA A 25 -11.35 11.91 31.31
CA ALA A 25 -11.14 11.51 29.92
C ALA A 25 -11.48 10.02 29.83
N VAL A 26 -12.60 9.69 29.20
CA VAL A 26 -12.93 8.31 28.83
C VAL A 26 -11.79 7.88 27.91
N PRO A 27 -11.06 6.79 28.22
CA PRO A 27 -10.05 6.30 27.32
C PRO A 27 -10.73 6.00 25.99
N ALA A 28 -10.30 6.68 24.92
CA ALA A 28 -10.70 6.30 23.58
C ALA A 28 -10.27 4.83 23.44
N ASN A 29 -11.23 3.92 23.30
CA ASN A 29 -10.94 2.52 23.03
C ASN A 29 -10.09 2.52 21.76
N ALA A 30 -8.81 2.18 21.89
CA ALA A 30 -7.93 2.01 20.74
C ALA A 30 -8.59 0.95 19.86
N VAL A 31 -8.95 1.31 18.64
CA VAL A 31 -9.45 0.33 17.66
C VAL A 31 -8.34 -0.68 17.45
N THR A 32 -8.65 -1.95 17.68
CA THR A 32 -7.71 -3.07 17.47
C THR A 32 -8.17 -3.86 16.25
N CYS A 33 -7.23 -4.45 15.55
CA CYS A 33 -7.55 -5.39 14.48
C CYS A 33 -8.45 -6.52 15.00
N LEU A 34 -9.17 -7.19 14.11
CA LEU A 34 -10.16 -8.24 14.40
C LEU A 34 -9.62 -9.62 14.01
N PRO A 35 -8.67 -10.21 14.78
CA PRO A 35 -8.09 -11.52 14.45
C PRO A 35 -9.20 -12.59 14.37
N GLY A 36 -9.08 -13.47 13.35
CA GLY A 36 -10.08 -14.52 13.11
C GLY A 36 -11.20 -14.12 12.16
N THR A 37 -11.23 -12.89 11.66
CA THR A 37 -12.09 -12.49 10.54
C THR A 37 -11.74 -13.33 9.31
N ALA A 38 -12.78 -13.72 8.53
CA ALA A 38 -12.60 -14.52 7.33
C ALA A 38 -11.67 -13.80 6.32
N THR A 39 -10.77 -14.54 5.70
CA THR A 39 -9.90 -14.01 4.64
C THR A 39 -10.72 -13.59 3.42
N PRO A 40 -10.27 -12.57 2.68
CA PRO A 40 -10.97 -12.11 1.49
C PRO A 40 -11.06 -13.20 0.42
N THR A 41 -12.12 -13.15 -0.38
CA THR A 41 -12.34 -14.06 -1.51
C THR A 41 -12.72 -13.28 -2.75
N ASP A 42 -12.39 -13.82 -3.91
CA ASP A 42 -12.80 -13.30 -5.21
C ASP A 42 -13.32 -14.42 -6.12
N SER A 43 -13.86 -14.07 -7.28
CA SER A 43 -14.37 -15.01 -8.28
C SER A 43 -13.34 -15.46 -9.32
N TYR A 44 -12.11 -14.96 -9.27
CA TYR A 44 -11.06 -15.35 -10.23
C TYR A 44 -10.61 -16.78 -10.00
N PRO A 45 -10.25 -17.53 -11.08
CA PRO A 45 -9.80 -18.90 -10.95
C PRO A 45 -8.40 -18.99 -10.34
N GLY A 46 -8.04 -20.19 -9.88
CA GLY A 46 -6.71 -20.53 -9.39
C GLY A 46 -6.66 -20.95 -7.93
N THR A 47 -5.50 -21.42 -7.53
CA THR A 47 -5.20 -21.77 -6.14
C THR A 47 -4.72 -20.52 -5.39
N VAL A 48 -5.29 -20.27 -4.22
CA VAL A 48 -4.88 -19.15 -3.37
C VAL A 48 -3.44 -19.37 -2.88
N VAL A 49 -2.56 -18.42 -3.19
CA VAL A 49 -1.20 -18.34 -2.66
C VAL A 49 -1.16 -17.41 -1.45
N MET A 50 -1.91 -16.32 -1.53
CA MET A 50 -2.07 -15.34 -0.45
C MET A 50 -3.51 -14.82 -0.44
N ALA A 51 -4.12 -14.76 0.72
CA ALA A 51 -5.34 -14.02 0.98
C ALA A 51 -5.21 -13.36 2.35
N ASN A 52 -5.23 -12.03 2.42
CA ASN A 52 -4.96 -11.30 3.66
C ASN A 52 -5.82 -10.04 3.74
N ASN A 53 -6.57 -9.90 4.83
CA ASN A 53 -7.34 -8.73 5.22
C ASN A 53 -6.66 -7.90 6.31
N PHE A 54 -5.41 -8.24 6.68
CA PHE A 54 -4.57 -7.58 7.68
C PHE A 54 -5.14 -7.56 9.10
N GLU A 55 -6.23 -8.25 9.36
CA GLU A 55 -6.88 -8.31 10.67
C GLU A 55 -6.10 -9.11 11.72
N SER A 56 -5.05 -9.81 11.33
CA SER A 56 -4.08 -10.39 12.27
C SER A 56 -3.20 -9.33 12.96
N GLY A 57 -3.22 -8.08 12.51
CA GLY A 57 -2.37 -6.99 13.00
C GLY A 57 -0.91 -7.07 12.56
N THR A 58 -0.58 -7.97 11.62
CA THR A 58 0.80 -8.20 11.16
C THR A 58 0.90 -8.36 9.65
N LEU A 59 2.10 -8.17 9.10
CA LEU A 59 2.44 -8.50 7.71
C LEU A 59 3.04 -9.92 7.58
N ALA A 60 2.72 -10.83 8.50
CA ALA A 60 3.18 -12.21 8.45
C ALA A 60 2.75 -12.89 7.13
N GLY A 61 3.65 -13.69 6.56
CA GLY A 61 3.45 -14.33 5.25
C GLY A 61 3.96 -13.52 4.04
N PHE A 62 4.24 -12.23 4.23
CA PHE A 62 4.89 -11.41 3.21
C PHE A 62 6.39 -11.28 3.45
N ALA A 63 7.17 -11.16 2.37
CA ALA A 63 8.54 -10.67 2.45
C ALA A 63 8.52 -9.14 2.44
N VAL A 64 8.77 -8.54 3.61
CA VAL A 64 8.73 -7.08 3.81
C VAL A 64 10.11 -6.49 3.57
N GLN A 65 10.16 -5.37 2.85
CA GLN A 65 11.37 -4.60 2.62
C GLN A 65 11.11 -3.13 2.95
N THR A 66 11.90 -2.58 3.87
CA THR A 66 11.90 -1.17 4.22
C THR A 66 13.32 -0.63 4.21
N GLY A 67 13.48 0.68 4.04
CA GLY A 67 14.78 1.35 4.08
C GLY A 67 14.62 2.83 4.39
N GLY A 68 15.68 3.44 4.89
CA GLY A 68 15.68 4.84 5.28
C GLY A 68 14.57 5.15 6.28
N THR A 69 13.75 6.14 5.97
CA THR A 69 12.56 6.54 6.74
C THR A 69 11.29 5.79 6.32
N GLY A 70 11.38 4.88 5.33
CA GLY A 70 10.23 4.12 4.85
C GLY A 70 9.75 3.09 5.89
N THR A 71 8.43 2.93 6.03
CA THR A 71 7.82 1.97 6.95
C THR A 71 6.72 1.16 6.27
N ALA A 72 6.62 -0.11 6.67
CA ALA A 72 5.55 -1.02 6.28
C ALA A 72 4.99 -1.67 7.55
N THR A 73 3.74 -1.40 7.87
CA THR A 73 3.07 -1.84 9.10
C THR A 73 1.62 -2.23 8.82
N VAL A 74 0.91 -2.71 9.83
CA VAL A 74 -0.55 -2.76 9.83
C VAL A 74 -1.08 -1.58 10.64
N SER A 75 -2.17 -0.97 10.20
CA SER A 75 -2.72 0.26 10.76
C SER A 75 -4.24 0.18 10.86
N THR A 76 -4.78 0.77 11.91
CA THR A 76 -6.22 0.99 12.12
C THR A 76 -6.71 2.34 11.58
N ALA A 77 -5.80 3.17 11.05
CA ALA A 77 -6.14 4.54 10.62
C ALA A 77 -7.06 4.57 9.39
N GLN A 78 -6.89 3.61 8.50
CA GLN A 78 -7.72 3.42 7.30
C GLN A 78 -7.93 1.92 7.11
N HIS A 79 -9.13 1.49 6.81
CA HIS A 79 -9.48 0.12 6.45
C HIS A 79 -10.65 0.16 5.47
N ARG A 80 -10.74 -0.83 4.62
CA ARG A 80 -11.88 -0.99 3.72
C ARG A 80 -12.96 -1.82 4.40
N ASP A 81 -12.58 -2.98 4.89
CA ASP A 81 -13.43 -3.86 5.70
C ASP A 81 -12.72 -4.15 7.03
N GLY A 82 -13.42 -4.69 8.01
CA GLY A 82 -12.83 -4.97 9.32
C GLY A 82 -12.41 -3.72 10.09
N ALA A 83 -11.18 -3.71 10.60
CA ALA A 83 -10.61 -2.64 11.41
C ALA A 83 -9.16 -2.28 11.05
N CYS A 84 -8.51 -3.04 10.17
CA CYS A 84 -7.09 -2.92 9.85
C CYS A 84 -6.80 -3.05 8.36
N SER A 85 -5.72 -2.42 7.92
CA SER A 85 -5.13 -2.62 6.59
C SER A 85 -3.61 -2.55 6.67
N ALA A 86 -2.90 -2.98 5.63
CA ALA A 86 -1.49 -2.66 5.48
C ALA A 86 -1.31 -1.17 5.25
N TYR A 87 -0.27 -0.59 5.86
CA TYR A 87 0.12 0.80 5.70
C TYR A 87 1.58 0.90 5.26
N LEU A 88 1.79 1.55 4.13
CA LEU A 88 3.10 1.80 3.54
C LEU A 88 3.34 3.31 3.51
N HIS A 89 4.46 3.75 4.08
CA HIS A 89 4.87 5.14 4.14
C HIS A 89 6.28 5.32 3.56
N VAL A 90 6.43 6.29 2.66
CA VAL A 90 7.70 6.67 2.04
C VAL A 90 7.83 8.18 2.02
N THR A 91 9.02 8.68 2.37
CA THR A 91 9.36 10.09 2.35
C THR A 91 10.27 10.44 1.17
N SER A 92 10.66 11.70 1.07
CA SER A 92 11.65 12.16 0.11
C SER A 92 13.09 11.83 0.49
N ASP A 93 13.35 11.33 1.69
CA ASP A 93 14.68 11.04 2.18
C ASP A 93 15.35 9.95 1.36
N SER A 94 16.65 10.08 1.17
CA SER A 94 17.45 9.11 0.41
C SER A 94 17.32 7.71 1.04
N GLY A 95 17.03 6.71 0.20
CA GLY A 95 16.85 5.34 0.63
C GLY A 95 15.50 5.02 1.27
N SER A 96 14.57 5.99 1.37
CA SER A 96 13.22 5.72 1.88
C SER A 96 12.47 4.81 0.93
N ILE A 97 12.19 3.57 1.37
CA ILE A 97 11.43 2.56 0.63
C ILE A 97 10.50 1.81 1.58
N ALA A 98 9.36 1.36 1.06
CA ALA A 98 8.42 0.52 1.79
C ALA A 98 7.65 -0.35 0.80
N ASN A 99 7.86 -1.65 0.86
CA ASN A 99 7.11 -2.62 0.07
C ASN A 99 7.02 -3.97 0.77
N PHE A 100 6.13 -4.79 0.29
CA PHE A 100 6.08 -6.20 0.64
C PHE A 100 5.76 -7.05 -0.60
N SER A 101 6.13 -8.31 -0.56
CA SER A 101 5.91 -9.21 -1.69
C SER A 101 5.49 -10.61 -1.26
N THR A 102 4.74 -11.27 -2.15
CA THR A 102 4.34 -12.68 -2.08
C THR A 102 5.15 -13.46 -3.09
N ALA A 103 5.93 -14.44 -2.64
CA ALA A 103 6.59 -15.40 -3.51
C ALA A 103 5.57 -16.39 -4.08
N LEU A 104 5.75 -16.75 -5.35
CA LEU A 104 4.88 -17.68 -6.03
C LEU A 104 5.52 -19.08 -6.12
N PRO A 105 4.72 -20.15 -6.11
CA PRO A 105 5.23 -21.50 -6.33
C PRO A 105 6.02 -21.63 -7.64
N SER A 106 7.06 -22.45 -7.61
CA SER A 106 7.83 -22.75 -8.83
C SER A 106 6.93 -23.31 -9.92
N GLY A 107 7.15 -22.86 -11.15
CA GLY A 107 6.35 -23.29 -12.30
C GLY A 107 5.03 -22.55 -12.47
N THR A 108 4.75 -21.51 -11.67
CA THR A 108 3.57 -20.65 -11.88
C THR A 108 3.55 -20.08 -13.30
N LYS A 109 2.47 -20.36 -14.02
CA LYS A 109 2.25 -19.95 -15.42
C LYS A 109 1.28 -18.77 -15.54
N GLN A 110 0.36 -18.63 -14.61
CA GLN A 110 -0.64 -17.58 -14.61
C GLN A 110 -0.84 -17.09 -13.18
N VAL A 111 -1.11 -15.80 -13.04
CA VAL A 111 -1.36 -15.15 -11.74
C VAL A 111 -2.55 -14.23 -11.86
N TYR A 112 -3.47 -14.35 -10.91
CA TYR A 112 -4.43 -13.31 -10.57
C TYR A 112 -3.98 -12.62 -9.29
N ALA A 113 -3.94 -11.30 -9.31
CA ALA A 113 -3.71 -10.46 -8.14
C ALA A 113 -4.87 -9.46 -8.03
N ASP A 114 -5.47 -9.36 -6.87
CA ASP A 114 -6.63 -8.53 -6.57
C ASP A 114 -6.44 -7.87 -5.22
N GLY A 115 -6.84 -6.62 -5.07
CA GLY A 115 -6.71 -5.91 -3.80
C GLY A 115 -7.35 -4.53 -3.85
N TRP A 116 -7.59 -3.98 -2.67
CA TRP A 116 -8.08 -2.63 -2.48
C TRP A 116 -6.95 -1.73 -2.03
N PHE A 117 -6.89 -0.53 -2.62
CA PHE A 117 -5.83 0.44 -2.43
C PHE A 117 -6.41 1.82 -2.15
N LYS A 118 -5.85 2.50 -1.17
CA LYS A 118 -6.18 3.89 -0.84
C LYS A 118 -4.90 4.68 -0.66
N ILE A 119 -4.64 5.60 -1.58
CA ILE A 119 -3.52 6.53 -1.49
C ILE A 119 -4.03 7.78 -0.79
N THR A 120 -3.49 8.12 0.37
CA THR A 120 -3.84 9.33 1.11
C THR A 120 -2.87 10.47 0.83
N VAL A 121 -1.59 10.15 0.60
CA VAL A 121 -0.57 11.10 0.18
C VAL A 121 0.17 10.52 -1.02
N ALA A 122 0.07 11.17 -2.16
CA ALA A 122 0.84 10.80 -3.35
C ALA A 122 2.31 11.24 -3.22
N GLY A 123 3.19 10.57 -3.97
CA GLY A 123 4.58 10.99 -4.11
C GLY A 123 4.74 12.20 -5.04
N LEU A 124 5.99 12.53 -5.36
CA LEU A 124 6.31 13.67 -6.21
C LEU A 124 5.86 13.45 -7.66
N SER A 125 5.54 14.56 -8.33
CA SER A 125 5.31 14.58 -9.78
C SER A 125 6.51 13.97 -10.53
N GLY A 126 6.23 13.20 -11.57
CA GLY A 126 7.23 12.43 -12.30
C GLY A 126 7.47 11.01 -11.77
N ASN A 127 7.04 10.73 -10.56
CA ASN A 127 7.07 9.39 -9.96
C ASN A 127 5.71 8.70 -10.04
N ASP A 128 5.64 7.48 -9.55
CA ASP A 128 4.47 6.61 -9.58
C ASP A 128 4.18 5.99 -8.21
N VAL A 129 2.91 5.70 -7.92
CA VAL A 129 2.49 4.85 -6.80
C VAL A 129 2.14 3.49 -7.37
N PRO A 130 2.91 2.45 -7.08
CA PRO A 130 2.66 1.13 -7.64
C PRO A 130 1.56 0.40 -6.88
N TYR A 131 0.61 -0.18 -7.61
CA TYR A 131 -0.37 -1.10 -7.06
C TYR A 131 0.17 -2.54 -7.07
N PHE A 132 0.37 -3.11 -8.26
CA PHE A 132 0.92 -4.45 -8.43
C PHE A 132 2.11 -4.43 -9.37
N ARG A 133 3.18 -5.11 -8.95
CA ARG A 133 4.37 -5.37 -9.75
C ARG A 133 4.61 -6.87 -9.84
N PHE A 134 4.82 -7.37 -11.05
CA PHE A 134 5.08 -8.78 -11.32
C PHE A 134 6.53 -8.97 -11.74
N PHE A 135 7.18 -9.96 -11.12
CA PHE A 135 8.59 -10.26 -11.34
C PHE A 135 8.78 -11.66 -11.92
N SER A 136 9.78 -11.77 -12.80
CA SER A 136 10.38 -13.02 -13.24
C SER A 136 11.83 -13.03 -12.76
N GLY A 137 12.14 -13.83 -11.75
CA GLY A 137 13.39 -13.69 -10.99
C GLY A 137 13.51 -12.32 -10.32
N SER A 138 14.59 -11.61 -10.58
CA SER A 138 14.81 -10.24 -10.10
C SER A 138 14.20 -9.16 -11.02
N THR A 139 13.73 -9.54 -12.21
CA THR A 139 13.29 -8.59 -13.24
C THR A 139 11.80 -8.29 -13.09
N ARG A 140 11.44 -7.03 -12.80
CA ARG A 140 10.10 -6.52 -12.94
C ARG A 140 9.76 -6.42 -14.43
N PHE A 141 8.72 -7.15 -14.89
CA PHE A 141 8.39 -7.18 -16.30
C PHE A 141 7.03 -6.54 -16.63
N VAL A 142 6.12 -6.45 -15.66
CA VAL A 142 4.85 -5.75 -15.81
C VAL A 142 4.40 -5.17 -14.48
N ASP A 143 3.83 -3.98 -14.50
CA ASP A 143 3.19 -3.37 -13.33
C ASP A 143 2.08 -2.40 -13.71
N VAL A 144 1.17 -2.17 -12.76
CA VAL A 144 0.13 -1.14 -12.81
C VAL A 144 0.37 -0.16 -11.67
N TYR A 145 0.27 1.13 -12.00
CA TYR A 145 0.57 2.21 -11.06
C TYR A 145 -0.27 3.45 -11.32
N ARG A 146 -0.43 4.29 -10.30
CA ARG A 146 -0.93 5.65 -10.43
C ARG A 146 0.23 6.60 -10.72
N TYR A 147 0.17 7.33 -11.84
CA TYR A 147 1.19 8.32 -12.17
C TYR A 147 0.94 9.62 -11.41
N ASN A 148 1.91 10.08 -10.62
CA ASN A 148 1.72 11.19 -9.70
C ASN A 148 1.49 12.54 -10.39
N SER A 149 2.01 12.73 -11.62
CA SER A 149 1.86 14.01 -12.34
C SER A 149 0.43 14.30 -12.77
N ASN A 150 -0.38 13.28 -13.06
CA ASN A 150 -1.74 13.46 -13.57
C ASN A 150 -2.79 12.59 -12.84
N GLY A 151 -2.35 11.74 -11.94
CA GLY A 151 -3.21 10.84 -11.19
C GLY A 151 -3.79 9.67 -11.97
N GLN A 152 -3.48 9.50 -13.24
CA GLN A 152 -4.05 8.46 -14.08
C GLN A 152 -3.45 7.08 -13.79
N LEU A 153 -4.22 6.05 -14.10
CA LEU A 153 -3.77 4.67 -14.04
C LEU A 153 -3.00 4.31 -15.31
N TRP A 154 -1.85 3.69 -15.15
CA TRP A 154 -0.97 3.28 -16.24
C TRP A 154 -0.51 1.85 -16.08
N LEU A 155 -0.34 1.17 -17.20
CA LEU A 155 0.37 -0.10 -17.34
C LEU A 155 1.79 0.19 -17.84
N ARG A 156 2.78 -0.46 -17.21
CA ARG A 156 4.19 -0.42 -17.63
C ARG A 156 4.66 -1.85 -17.90
N VAL A 157 5.33 -2.05 -19.04
CA VAL A 157 5.81 -3.36 -19.51
C VAL A 157 7.27 -3.24 -19.89
N LEU A 158 8.12 -4.12 -19.37
CA LEU A 158 9.52 -4.22 -19.79
C LEU A 158 9.58 -5.03 -21.12
N THR A 159 9.98 -4.36 -22.19
CA THR A 159 10.15 -4.98 -23.50
C THR A 159 11.43 -5.82 -23.58
N PRO A 160 11.57 -6.74 -24.57
CA PRO A 160 12.80 -7.49 -24.79
C PRO A 160 14.05 -6.63 -25.05
N GLY A 161 13.86 -5.40 -25.53
CA GLY A 161 14.95 -4.42 -25.73
C GLY A 161 15.44 -3.76 -24.43
N GLY A 162 14.91 -4.14 -23.26
CA GLY A 162 15.31 -3.59 -21.96
C GLY A 162 14.73 -2.21 -21.66
N THR A 163 13.80 -1.71 -22.44
CA THR A 163 13.09 -0.43 -22.24
C THR A 163 11.66 -0.68 -21.77
N PHE A 164 11.09 0.30 -21.06
CA PHE A 164 9.68 0.22 -20.66
C PHE A 164 8.76 0.82 -21.72
N ALA A 165 7.71 0.08 -22.07
CA ALA A 165 6.54 0.57 -22.79
C ALA A 165 5.45 0.96 -21.78
N TYR A 166 4.70 2.03 -22.09
CA TYR A 166 3.69 2.61 -21.22
C TYR A 166 2.35 2.68 -21.94
N THR A 167 1.30 2.25 -21.26
CA THR A 167 -0.10 2.35 -21.76
C THR A 167 -0.95 3.02 -20.69
N ARG A 168 -1.60 4.12 -21.05
CA ARG A 168 -2.59 4.78 -20.18
C ARG A 168 -3.85 3.94 -20.13
N LEU A 169 -4.33 3.63 -18.92
CA LEU A 169 -5.52 2.80 -18.69
C LEU A 169 -6.78 3.62 -18.41
N THR A 170 -6.66 4.79 -17.78
CA THR A 170 -7.81 5.66 -17.49
C THR A 170 -7.60 7.05 -18.07
N ALA A 171 -8.69 7.66 -18.53
CA ALA A 171 -8.68 9.06 -18.98
C ALA A 171 -8.72 10.02 -17.76
N SER A 172 -9.48 9.64 -16.74
CA SER A 172 -9.61 10.40 -15.50
C SER A 172 -8.54 10.03 -14.47
N SER A 173 -8.26 10.95 -13.57
CA SER A 173 -7.40 10.72 -12.41
C SER A 173 -8.07 9.74 -11.45
N VAL A 174 -7.28 8.80 -10.91
CA VAL A 174 -7.63 7.97 -9.74
C VAL A 174 -7.59 8.88 -8.53
N SER A 175 -8.69 8.96 -7.79
CA SER A 175 -8.82 9.88 -6.67
C SER A 175 -7.93 9.48 -5.50
N LEU A 176 -7.41 10.46 -4.78
CA LEU A 176 -6.82 10.27 -3.47
C LEU A 176 -7.92 10.14 -2.42
N ASN A 177 -7.57 9.55 -1.27
CA ASN A 177 -8.47 9.38 -0.12
C ASN A 177 -9.72 8.52 -0.38
N ALA A 178 -9.78 7.80 -1.50
CA ALA A 178 -10.81 6.81 -1.81
C ALA A 178 -10.21 5.41 -1.96
N TRP A 179 -10.97 4.39 -1.60
CA TRP A 179 -10.62 3.01 -1.88
C TRP A 179 -10.93 2.67 -3.33
N HIS A 180 -9.95 2.13 -4.03
CA HIS A 180 -10.06 1.64 -5.40
C HIS A 180 -9.64 0.19 -5.47
N ARG A 181 -10.36 -0.62 -6.22
CA ARG A 181 -10.02 -2.02 -6.47
C ARG A 181 -9.22 -2.14 -7.75
N ILE A 182 -8.06 -2.76 -7.65
CA ILE A 182 -7.24 -3.15 -8.81
C ILE A 182 -7.21 -4.67 -8.85
N ALA A 183 -7.54 -5.25 -10.01
CA ALA A 183 -7.27 -6.65 -10.26
C ALA A 183 -6.45 -6.80 -11.55
N MET A 184 -5.53 -7.77 -11.55
CA MET A 184 -4.68 -8.08 -12.69
C MET A 184 -4.64 -9.58 -12.94
N HIS A 185 -4.69 -9.95 -14.21
CA HIS A 185 -4.35 -11.28 -14.68
C HIS A 185 -3.12 -11.20 -15.58
N VAL A 186 -2.13 -12.03 -15.30
CA VAL A 186 -0.87 -12.08 -16.07
C VAL A 186 -0.53 -13.53 -16.41
N THR A 187 -0.37 -13.82 -17.72
CA THR A 187 0.12 -15.09 -18.24
C THR A 187 1.39 -14.83 -19.07
N PRO A 188 2.58 -14.90 -18.43
CA PRO A 188 3.84 -14.62 -19.12
C PRO A 188 4.14 -15.68 -20.19
N LYS A 189 4.34 -15.22 -21.42
CA LYS A 189 4.66 -16.05 -22.59
C LYS A 189 5.54 -15.29 -23.57
N GLY A 190 6.56 -14.60 -23.07
CA GLY A 190 7.45 -13.81 -23.92
C GLY A 190 6.68 -12.75 -24.72
N SER A 191 6.82 -12.74 -26.04
CA SER A 191 6.13 -11.78 -26.92
C SER A 191 4.61 -11.95 -27.01
N ALA A 192 4.07 -13.06 -26.51
CA ALA A 192 2.63 -13.37 -26.49
C ALA A 192 2.07 -13.41 -25.05
N THR A 193 2.62 -12.58 -24.16
CA THR A 193 2.16 -12.47 -22.78
C THR A 193 0.74 -11.90 -22.75
N THR A 194 -0.14 -12.55 -21.97
CA THR A 194 -1.47 -12.00 -21.67
C THR A 194 -1.40 -11.11 -20.46
N VAL A 195 -1.97 -9.92 -20.58
CA VAL A 195 -2.20 -9.00 -19.46
C VAL A 195 -3.63 -8.47 -19.52
N GLN A 196 -4.34 -8.58 -18.42
CA GLN A 196 -5.66 -8.00 -18.23
C GLN A 196 -5.66 -7.18 -16.95
N VAL A 197 -6.33 -6.03 -16.95
CA VAL A 197 -6.43 -5.14 -15.79
C VAL A 197 -7.87 -4.70 -15.62
N TRP A 198 -8.34 -4.78 -14.38
CA TRP A 198 -9.63 -4.22 -13.95
C TRP A 198 -9.40 -3.11 -12.94
N PHE A 199 -10.15 -2.05 -13.08
CA PHE A 199 -10.22 -0.92 -12.16
C PHE A 199 -11.66 -0.75 -11.70
N ASP A 200 -11.88 -0.83 -10.39
CA ASP A 200 -13.21 -0.77 -9.76
C ASP A 200 -14.25 -1.70 -10.45
N GLY A 201 -13.81 -2.92 -10.77
CA GLY A 201 -14.63 -3.94 -11.40
C GLY A 201 -14.78 -3.82 -12.92
N THR A 202 -14.35 -2.71 -13.53
CA THR A 202 -14.38 -2.51 -14.99
C THR A 202 -13.06 -2.93 -15.62
N GLN A 203 -13.10 -3.79 -16.66
CA GLN A 203 -11.90 -4.15 -17.41
C GLN A 203 -11.43 -2.94 -18.24
N VAL A 204 -10.27 -2.41 -17.88
CA VAL A 204 -9.66 -1.23 -18.52
C VAL A 204 -8.54 -1.57 -19.50
N TYR A 205 -8.07 -2.83 -19.46
CA TYR A 205 -7.06 -3.35 -20.39
C TYR A 205 -7.18 -4.85 -20.59
N SER A 206 -6.98 -5.30 -21.85
CA SER A 206 -6.87 -6.71 -22.20
C SER A 206 -6.03 -6.87 -23.47
N SER A 207 -4.98 -7.65 -23.40
CA SER A 207 -4.15 -8.01 -24.57
C SER A 207 -3.50 -9.38 -24.33
N SER A 208 -3.43 -10.19 -25.36
CA SER A 208 -2.68 -11.46 -25.41
C SER A 208 -1.40 -11.36 -26.24
N GLN A 209 -0.97 -10.14 -26.57
CA GLN A 209 0.19 -9.85 -27.41
C GLN A 209 1.12 -8.83 -26.73
N VAL A 210 1.18 -8.85 -25.41
CA VAL A 210 2.10 -7.99 -24.67
C VAL A 210 3.51 -8.53 -24.79
N ASN A 211 4.42 -7.74 -25.39
CA ASN A 211 5.77 -8.17 -25.70
C ASN A 211 6.71 -7.97 -24.49
N THR A 212 7.01 -9.05 -23.79
CA THR A 212 7.97 -9.07 -22.67
C THR A 212 8.99 -10.20 -22.83
N VAL A 213 10.02 -10.21 -21.97
CA VAL A 213 10.98 -11.34 -21.88
C VAL A 213 10.52 -12.44 -20.93
N ALA A 214 9.48 -12.19 -20.13
CA ALA A 214 9.08 -13.09 -19.06
C ALA A 214 8.34 -14.33 -19.58
N THR A 215 8.68 -15.50 -19.03
CA THR A 215 8.01 -16.79 -19.28
C THR A 215 7.47 -17.44 -18.01
N SER A 216 7.66 -16.78 -16.86
CA SER A 216 7.14 -17.18 -15.56
C SER A 216 6.93 -15.96 -14.67
N VAL A 217 6.11 -16.11 -13.64
CA VAL A 217 6.02 -15.15 -12.53
C VAL A 217 6.57 -15.81 -11.28
N THR A 218 7.49 -15.14 -10.60
CA THR A 218 8.11 -15.66 -9.37
C THR A 218 7.63 -14.95 -8.11
N ARG A 219 7.16 -13.70 -8.24
CA ARG A 219 6.57 -12.95 -7.12
C ARG A 219 5.68 -11.81 -7.60
N VAL A 220 4.77 -11.41 -6.73
CA VAL A 220 3.98 -10.18 -6.84
C VAL A 220 4.39 -9.25 -5.69
N GLN A 221 4.59 -7.98 -5.98
CA GLN A 221 5.01 -6.97 -5.01
C GLN A 221 4.03 -5.79 -5.01
N ASN A 222 3.82 -5.20 -3.82
CA ASN A 222 3.07 -3.99 -3.57
C ASN A 222 3.98 -2.95 -2.89
N GLY A 223 3.80 -1.67 -3.21
CA GLY A 223 4.53 -0.59 -2.57
C GLY A 223 5.78 -0.11 -3.31
N SER A 224 6.53 0.78 -2.68
CA SER A 224 7.58 1.59 -3.27
C SER A 224 8.96 0.93 -3.20
N GLU A 225 9.75 1.06 -4.27
CA GLU A 225 11.15 0.61 -4.36
C GLU A 225 12.17 1.75 -4.28
N HIS A 226 11.74 3.01 -4.32
CA HIS A 226 12.64 4.17 -4.20
C HIS A 226 11.92 5.38 -3.59
N PRO A 227 12.67 6.37 -3.06
CA PRO A 227 12.12 7.58 -2.45
C PRO A 227 11.19 8.34 -3.39
N GLN A 228 10.24 9.08 -2.80
CA GLN A 228 9.32 9.97 -3.53
C GLN A 228 8.32 9.27 -4.46
N GLN A 229 8.36 7.94 -4.52
CA GLN A 229 7.45 7.17 -5.35
C GLN A 229 6.02 7.27 -4.84
N MET A 230 5.84 7.16 -3.53
CA MET A 230 4.57 7.43 -2.84
C MET A 230 4.84 8.10 -1.49
N GLY A 231 3.78 8.71 -0.91
CA GLY A 231 3.81 9.16 0.48
C GLY A 231 3.16 8.15 1.41
N ASP A 232 1.83 8.01 1.32
CA ASP A 232 1.04 7.10 2.16
C ASP A 232 0.07 6.28 1.31
N GLU A 233 0.18 4.95 1.43
CA GLU A 233 -0.70 4.00 0.79
C GLU A 233 -1.22 2.98 1.79
N TYR A 234 -2.53 2.72 1.74
CA TYR A 234 -3.19 1.65 2.48
C TYR A 234 -3.64 0.56 1.51
N ILE A 235 -3.45 -0.69 1.91
CA ILE A 235 -3.80 -1.87 1.10
C ILE A 235 -4.65 -2.80 1.96
N ASP A 236 -5.78 -3.26 1.40
CA ASP A 236 -6.69 -4.15 2.10
C ASP A 236 -7.23 -5.25 1.17
N ASP A 237 -7.75 -6.32 1.76
CA ASP A 237 -8.36 -7.45 1.04
C ASP A 237 -7.51 -7.97 -0.13
N LEU A 238 -6.22 -8.19 0.13
CA LEU A 238 -5.27 -8.65 -0.89
C LEU A 238 -5.42 -10.15 -1.16
N ILE A 239 -5.58 -10.51 -2.44
CA ILE A 239 -5.68 -11.90 -2.90
C ILE A 239 -4.70 -12.12 -4.04
N ILE A 240 -3.89 -13.17 -3.93
CA ILE A 240 -2.99 -13.62 -5.01
C ILE A 240 -3.25 -15.10 -5.25
N LYS A 241 -3.56 -15.45 -6.49
CA LYS A 241 -3.82 -16.83 -6.94
C LYS A 241 -2.88 -17.20 -8.07
N ASN A 242 -2.49 -18.47 -8.10
CA ASN A 242 -1.72 -19.03 -9.20
C ASN A 242 -2.50 -20.12 -9.95
N LEU A 243 -2.14 -20.29 -11.22
CA LEU A 243 -2.51 -21.43 -12.04
C LEU A 243 -1.24 -22.04 -12.63
N THR A 244 -1.18 -23.36 -12.66
CA THR A 244 -0.02 -24.13 -13.16
C THR A 244 -0.21 -24.64 -14.57
N SER A 245 -1.41 -24.50 -15.11
CA SER A 245 -1.77 -24.95 -16.47
C SER A 245 -2.53 -23.86 -17.24
#